data_3fe5d4a3a2dad79c6a151c74399f33ab
#
_entry.id   3fe5d4a3a2dad79c6a151c74399f33ab
#
_cell.length_a   1.000
_cell.length_b   1.000
_cell.length_c   1.000
_cell.angle_alpha   90.00
_cell.angle_beta   90.00
_cell.angle_gamma   90.00
#
_symmetry.space_group_name_H-M   'P 1'
#
loop_
_entity.id
_entity.type
_entity.pdbx_description
1 polymer ?
#
loop_
_entity_poly.entity_id
_entity_poly.type
_entity_poly.pdbx_seq_one_letter_code
_entity_poly.pdbx_strand_id
1 'polypeptide(L)'
;MYLEQINGPEDVKKLSGEQLTQLADEMRQALLKRASIHGGHFGPNFGMVEATIALHYVFESPKDKIVFDVSHQTYPHKMLTGRKDAYLYEEHYDDVTGYSSPQESEHDHFTVGHTSTSVSLACGMAKGRDLNGGTGNVIAVIGDGSL
;
A
#
# COMPACT_ATOMS: atom_id res chain seq x y z
N MET A 1 2.24 -3.18 -20.40
CA MET A 1 1.49 -2.98 -19.15
C MET A 1 2.31 -2.09 -18.23
N TYR A 2 1.69 -1.05 -17.64
CA TYR A 2 2.42 -0.13 -16.74
C TYR A 2 2.76 -0.80 -15.41
N LEU A 3 1.87 -1.61 -14.85
CA LEU A 3 2.12 -2.28 -13.57
C LEU A 3 3.39 -3.13 -13.59
N GLU A 4 3.69 -3.80 -14.68
CA GLU A 4 4.93 -4.59 -14.82
C GLU A 4 6.20 -3.73 -14.72
N GLN A 5 6.11 -2.45 -15.05
CA GLN A 5 7.22 -1.51 -15.05
C GLN A 5 7.42 -0.82 -13.70
N ILE A 6 6.46 -0.94 -12.77
CA ILE A 6 6.55 -0.36 -11.43
C ILE A 6 7.40 -1.27 -10.54
N ASN A 7 8.57 -0.81 -10.15
CA ASN A 7 9.45 -1.48 -9.19
C ASN A 7 9.50 -0.79 -7.83
N GLY A 8 9.04 0.46 -7.78
CA GLY A 8 8.93 1.23 -6.55
C GLY A 8 8.07 2.47 -6.75
N PRO A 9 7.78 3.22 -5.67
CA PRO A 9 6.92 4.40 -5.73
C PRO A 9 7.44 5.50 -6.67
N GLU A 10 8.74 5.59 -6.88
CA GLU A 10 9.37 6.55 -7.78
C GLU A 10 8.94 6.36 -9.23
N ASP A 11 8.59 5.14 -9.63
CA ASP A 11 8.11 4.85 -10.98
C ASP A 11 6.68 5.34 -11.19
N VAL A 12 5.85 5.34 -10.14
CA VAL A 12 4.49 5.90 -10.18
C VAL A 12 4.53 7.39 -10.49
N LYS A 13 5.48 8.14 -9.93
CA LYS A 13 5.63 9.59 -10.10
C LYS A 13 6.00 10.02 -11.53
N LYS A 14 6.48 9.09 -12.35
CA LYS A 14 6.85 9.33 -13.76
C LYS A 14 5.67 9.24 -14.72
N LEU A 15 4.54 8.72 -14.27
CA LEU A 15 3.37 8.47 -15.12
C LEU A 15 2.52 9.74 -15.30
N SER A 16 1.95 9.89 -16.50
CA SER A 16 0.94 10.91 -16.77
C SER A 16 -0.41 10.54 -16.15
N GLY A 17 -1.34 11.49 -16.08
CA GLY A 17 -2.69 11.23 -15.55
C GLY A 17 -3.43 10.09 -16.28
N GLU A 18 -3.32 10.04 -17.61
CA GLU A 18 -3.89 8.95 -18.41
C GLU A 18 -3.25 7.60 -18.09
N GLN A 19 -1.92 7.58 -17.94
CA GLN A 19 -1.17 6.37 -17.57
C GLN A 19 -1.51 5.90 -16.15
N LEU A 20 -1.72 6.83 -15.21
CA LEU A 20 -2.15 6.50 -13.85
C LEU A 20 -3.56 5.87 -13.84
N THR A 21 -4.46 6.37 -14.69
CA THR A 21 -5.79 5.77 -14.85
C THR A 21 -5.69 4.34 -15.39
N GLN A 22 -4.86 4.12 -16.39
CA GLN A 22 -4.61 2.78 -16.92
C GLN A 22 -3.93 1.87 -15.88
N LEU A 23 -2.98 2.38 -15.11
CA LEU A 23 -2.36 1.64 -14.01
C LEU A 23 -3.41 1.17 -13.00
N ALA A 24 -4.37 2.03 -12.64
CA ALA A 24 -5.45 1.65 -11.73
C ALA A 24 -6.30 0.49 -12.28
N ASP A 25 -6.62 0.51 -13.55
CA ASP A 25 -7.37 -0.57 -14.20
C ASP A 25 -6.56 -1.87 -14.21
N GLU A 26 -5.28 -1.81 -14.54
CA GLU A 26 -4.37 -2.98 -14.52
C GLU A 26 -4.26 -3.58 -13.12
N MET A 27 -4.14 -2.75 -12.09
CA MET A 27 -4.11 -3.19 -10.69
C MET A 27 -5.42 -3.88 -10.29
N ARG A 28 -6.57 -3.37 -10.71
CA ARG A 28 -7.87 -4.02 -10.47
C ARG A 28 -7.98 -5.36 -11.16
N GLN A 29 -7.53 -5.47 -12.39
CA GLN A 29 -7.53 -6.76 -13.10
C GLN A 29 -6.65 -7.79 -12.39
N ALA A 30 -5.46 -7.39 -11.93
CA ALA A 30 -4.57 -8.25 -11.16
C ALA A 30 -5.22 -8.70 -9.84
N LEU A 31 -5.85 -7.78 -9.10
CA LEU A 31 -6.59 -8.11 -7.87
C LEU A 31 -7.74 -9.07 -8.14
N LEU A 32 -8.52 -8.85 -9.19
CA LEU A 32 -9.64 -9.70 -9.56
C LEU A 32 -9.17 -11.12 -9.90
N LYS A 33 -8.15 -11.23 -10.73
CA LYS A 33 -7.56 -12.52 -11.11
C LYS A 33 -7.06 -13.27 -9.87
N ARG A 34 -6.25 -12.62 -9.05
CA ARG A 34 -5.70 -13.22 -7.83
C ARG A 34 -6.80 -13.65 -6.87
N ALA A 35 -7.80 -12.79 -6.62
CA ALA A 35 -8.91 -13.12 -5.73
C ALA A 35 -9.72 -14.32 -6.20
N SER A 36 -9.90 -14.50 -7.52
CA SER A 36 -10.66 -15.61 -8.10
C SER A 36 -9.94 -16.97 -7.95
N ILE A 37 -8.61 -16.95 -7.84
CA ILE A 37 -7.77 -18.16 -7.75
C ILE A 37 -7.36 -18.45 -6.31
N HIS A 38 -6.85 -17.44 -5.62
CA HIS A 38 -6.21 -17.56 -4.31
C HIS A 38 -7.09 -17.06 -3.15
N GLY A 39 -8.05 -16.15 -3.41
CA GLY A 39 -8.83 -15.49 -2.38
C GLY A 39 -8.10 -14.29 -1.76
N GLY A 40 -8.53 -13.91 -0.55
CA GLY A 40 -8.00 -12.76 0.19
C GLY A 40 -9.02 -11.66 0.39
N HIS A 41 -8.55 -10.46 0.77
CA HIS A 41 -9.39 -9.29 1.00
C HIS A 41 -9.73 -8.62 -0.33
N PHE A 42 -11.00 -8.65 -0.71
CA PHE A 42 -11.45 -8.16 -2.02
C PHE A 42 -11.94 -6.70 -1.99
N GLY A 43 -13.07 -6.46 -1.34
CA GLY A 43 -13.72 -5.14 -1.32
C GLY A 43 -12.83 -4.00 -0.86
N PRO A 44 -12.15 -4.12 0.29
CA PRO A 44 -11.28 -3.06 0.81
C PRO A 44 -10.17 -2.66 -0.16
N ASN A 45 -9.61 -3.61 -0.90
CA ASN A 45 -8.53 -3.35 -1.84
C ASN A 45 -9.01 -2.69 -3.12
N PHE A 46 -10.19 -3.09 -3.63
CA PHE A 46 -10.78 -2.46 -4.81
C PHE A 46 -11.09 -0.98 -4.58
N GLY A 47 -11.56 -0.62 -3.38
CA GLY A 47 -11.86 0.76 -3.03
C GLY A 47 -10.65 1.65 -2.79
N MET A 48 -9.46 1.06 -2.64
CA MET A 48 -8.23 1.80 -2.28
C MET A 48 -7.23 1.96 -3.42
N VAL A 49 -7.55 1.52 -4.64
CA VAL A 49 -6.57 1.53 -5.75
C VAL A 49 -6.12 2.95 -6.09
N GLU A 50 -7.04 3.85 -6.45
CA GLU A 50 -6.70 5.23 -6.83
C GLU A 50 -6.13 6.02 -5.65
N ALA A 51 -6.70 5.86 -4.45
CA ALA A 51 -6.21 6.53 -3.25
C ALA A 51 -4.76 6.12 -2.96
N THR A 52 -4.42 4.85 -3.10
CA THR A 52 -3.06 4.35 -2.89
C THR A 52 -2.10 4.86 -3.97
N ILE A 53 -2.52 4.88 -5.23
CA ILE A 53 -1.74 5.49 -6.32
C ILE A 53 -1.46 6.97 -6.01
N ALA A 54 -2.48 7.72 -5.59
CA ALA A 54 -2.33 9.14 -5.24
C ALA A 54 -1.38 9.35 -4.05
N LEU A 55 -1.46 8.52 -3.02
CA LEU A 55 -0.53 8.56 -1.89
C LEU A 55 0.92 8.37 -2.34
N HIS A 56 1.19 7.37 -3.17
CA HIS A 56 2.55 7.13 -3.68
C HIS A 56 2.99 8.13 -4.76
N TYR A 57 2.06 8.80 -5.41
CA TYR A 57 2.37 9.89 -6.33
C TYR A 57 2.81 11.15 -5.59
N VAL A 58 2.16 11.48 -4.47
CA VAL A 58 2.37 12.73 -3.72
C VAL A 58 3.48 12.60 -2.68
N PHE A 59 3.48 11.49 -1.91
CA PHE A 59 4.41 11.27 -0.80
C PHE A 59 5.60 10.41 -1.20
N GLU A 60 6.69 10.52 -0.47
CA GLU A 60 7.94 9.78 -0.71
C GLU A 60 8.12 8.65 0.31
N SER A 61 7.41 7.54 0.11
CA SER A 61 7.60 6.34 0.93
C SER A 61 8.97 5.69 0.60
N PRO A 62 9.77 5.22 1.57
CA PRO A 62 9.46 5.09 3.00
C PRO A 62 9.86 6.29 3.87
N LYS A 63 10.38 7.38 3.31
CA LYS A 63 10.70 8.60 4.05
C LYS A 63 9.44 9.18 4.70
N ASP A 64 8.38 9.38 3.92
CA ASP A 64 7.05 9.59 4.44
C ASP A 64 6.47 8.24 4.87
N LYS A 65 5.92 8.17 6.07
CA LYS A 65 5.42 6.93 6.68
C LYS A 65 3.93 6.81 6.44
N ILE A 66 3.49 5.72 5.85
CA ILE A 66 2.07 5.42 5.63
C ILE A 66 1.69 4.24 6.51
N VAL A 67 0.76 4.46 7.43
CA VAL A 67 0.24 3.46 8.36
C VAL A 67 -1.21 3.15 7.98
N PHE A 68 -1.49 1.91 7.63
CA PHE A 68 -2.83 1.47 7.25
C PHE A 68 -3.53 0.84 8.46
N ASP A 69 -4.71 1.34 8.79
CA ASP A 69 -5.55 0.74 9.83
C ASP A 69 -5.99 -0.66 9.41
N VAL A 70 -5.99 -1.62 10.32
CA VAL A 70 -6.19 -3.06 10.03
C VAL A 70 -5.12 -3.61 9.06
N SER A 71 -4.79 -2.84 8.05
CA SER A 71 -3.87 -3.12 6.94
C SER A 71 -4.33 -4.18 5.92
N HIS A 72 -5.61 -4.57 5.96
CA HIS A 72 -6.21 -5.52 5.01
C HIS A 72 -6.43 -4.91 3.60
N GLN A 73 -6.31 -3.58 3.46
CA GLN A 73 -6.44 -2.81 2.22
C GLN A 73 -5.07 -2.43 1.60
N THR A 74 -4.01 -3.18 1.91
CA THR A 74 -2.64 -2.87 1.50
C THR A 74 -2.18 -3.53 0.21
N TYR A 75 -3.04 -4.27 -0.50
CA TYR A 75 -2.62 -4.94 -1.74
C TYR A 75 -2.17 -3.95 -2.82
N PRO A 76 -2.88 -2.84 -3.10
CA PRO A 76 -2.37 -1.80 -3.99
C PRO A 76 -1.04 -1.21 -3.53
N HIS A 77 -0.87 -0.98 -2.23
CA HIS A 77 0.40 -0.52 -1.66
C HIS A 77 1.54 -1.51 -1.92
N LYS A 78 1.30 -2.80 -1.72
CA LYS A 78 2.29 -3.85 -1.99
C LYS A 78 2.69 -3.89 -3.48
N MET A 79 1.70 -3.78 -4.39
CA MET A 79 1.98 -3.72 -5.83
C MET A 79 2.92 -2.57 -6.20
N LEU A 80 2.77 -1.40 -5.57
CA LEU A 80 3.54 -0.19 -5.87
C LEU A 80 4.87 -0.11 -5.12
N THR A 81 5.11 -1.03 -4.19
CA THR A 81 6.31 -1.06 -3.33
C THR A 81 7.14 -2.33 -3.51
N GLY A 82 7.27 -2.79 -4.74
CA GLY A 82 8.19 -3.85 -5.13
C GLY A 82 7.65 -5.29 -5.03
N ARG A 83 6.36 -5.48 -4.69
CA ARG A 83 5.76 -6.81 -4.52
C ARG A 83 4.67 -7.13 -5.54
N LYS A 84 4.70 -6.48 -6.69
CA LYS A 84 3.69 -6.66 -7.76
C LYS A 84 3.60 -8.11 -8.27
N ASP A 85 4.72 -8.83 -8.26
CA ASP A 85 4.77 -10.21 -8.78
C ASP A 85 3.84 -11.13 -7.99
N ALA A 86 3.67 -10.88 -6.68
CA ALA A 86 2.71 -11.59 -5.83
C ALA A 86 1.23 -11.32 -6.20
N TYR A 87 0.97 -10.47 -7.19
CA TYR A 87 -0.38 -10.19 -7.69
C TYR A 87 -0.52 -10.48 -9.19
N LEU A 88 0.60 -10.55 -9.92
CA LEU A 88 0.62 -10.80 -11.36
C LEU A 88 0.79 -12.29 -11.70
N TYR A 89 1.57 -13.03 -10.91
CA TYR A 89 1.98 -14.38 -11.21
C TYR A 89 1.56 -15.37 -10.12
N GLU A 90 0.91 -16.46 -10.51
CA GLU A 90 0.30 -17.43 -9.58
C GLU A 90 1.34 -18.10 -8.68
N GLU A 91 2.52 -18.37 -9.17
CA GLU A 91 3.64 -18.97 -8.41
C GLU A 91 4.16 -18.05 -7.28
N HIS A 92 3.81 -16.75 -7.30
CA HIS A 92 4.21 -15.75 -6.30
C HIS A 92 3.10 -15.35 -5.35
N TYR A 93 1.88 -15.90 -5.48
CA TYR A 93 0.74 -15.46 -4.67
C TYR A 93 0.94 -15.63 -3.17
N ASP A 94 1.76 -16.59 -2.76
CA ASP A 94 2.06 -16.88 -1.35
C ASP A 94 3.29 -16.12 -0.81
N ASP A 95 3.96 -15.30 -1.63
CA ASP A 95 5.14 -14.54 -1.23
C ASP A 95 4.80 -13.35 -0.32
N VAL A 96 3.53 -13.00 -0.19
CA VAL A 96 3.05 -11.89 0.63
C VAL A 96 1.92 -12.33 1.55
N THR A 97 1.84 -11.70 2.73
CA THR A 97 0.72 -11.87 3.65
C THR A 97 -0.48 -11.00 3.24
N GLY A 98 -1.63 -11.24 3.84
CA GLY A 98 -2.84 -10.44 3.63
C GLY A 98 -2.85 -9.09 4.37
N TYR A 99 -1.77 -8.77 5.10
CA TYR A 99 -1.63 -7.58 5.94
C TYR A 99 -0.26 -6.91 5.74
N SER A 100 -0.10 -5.70 6.27
CA SER A 100 1.20 -5.03 6.35
C SER A 100 2.22 -5.90 7.10
N SER A 101 3.44 -5.96 6.59
CA SER A 101 4.51 -6.77 7.17
C SER A 101 5.87 -6.14 6.95
N PRO A 102 6.53 -5.65 8.01
CA PRO A 102 7.90 -5.13 7.93
C PRO A 102 8.94 -6.14 7.43
N GLN A 103 8.64 -7.44 7.55
CA GLN A 103 9.50 -8.50 7.02
C GLN A 103 9.48 -8.58 5.49
N GLU A 104 8.43 -8.05 4.85
CA GLU A 104 8.31 -8.04 3.40
C GLU A 104 8.96 -6.81 2.77
N SER A 105 8.88 -5.65 3.43
CA SER A 105 9.27 -4.38 2.81
C SER A 105 9.56 -3.28 3.84
N GLU A 106 10.55 -2.43 3.55
CA GLU A 106 10.81 -1.21 4.30
C GLU A 106 9.67 -0.17 4.23
N HIS A 107 8.75 -0.33 3.30
CA HIS A 107 7.57 0.51 3.16
C HIS A 107 6.44 0.15 4.14
N ASP A 108 6.55 -0.99 4.82
CA ASP A 108 5.60 -1.46 5.84
C ASP A 108 6.22 -1.23 7.23
N HIS A 109 5.51 -0.55 8.10
CA HIS A 109 6.07 -0.10 9.39
C HIS A 109 5.61 -0.93 10.58
N PHE A 110 4.44 -1.57 10.47
CA PHE A 110 3.84 -2.39 11.54
C PHE A 110 3.20 -3.65 10.96
N THR A 111 3.21 -4.70 11.76
CA THR A 111 2.32 -5.85 11.53
C THR A 111 1.01 -5.56 12.25
N VAL A 112 -0.04 -5.26 11.49
CA VAL A 112 -1.36 -4.85 12.01
C VAL A 112 -2.43 -5.73 11.38
N GLY A 113 -3.46 -6.04 12.14
CA GLY A 113 -4.67 -6.74 11.73
C GLY A 113 -5.87 -6.28 12.55
N HIS A 114 -5.68 -5.32 13.44
CA HIS A 114 -6.68 -4.81 14.37
C HIS A 114 -7.14 -3.40 14.00
N THR A 115 -8.45 -3.14 14.11
CA THR A 115 -9.05 -1.82 13.87
C THR A 115 -8.64 -0.81 14.94
N SER A 116 -8.76 0.49 14.62
CA SER A 116 -8.61 1.62 15.53
C SER A 116 -7.20 1.80 16.12
N THR A 117 -6.17 1.28 15.46
CA THR A 117 -4.77 1.34 15.94
C THR A 117 -3.91 2.32 15.17
N SER A 118 -4.26 2.64 13.92
CA SER A 118 -3.41 3.41 13.01
C SER A 118 -3.12 4.84 13.46
N VAL A 119 -4.10 5.52 14.04
CA VAL A 119 -3.93 6.91 14.52
C VAL A 119 -2.95 6.95 15.68
N SER A 120 -3.07 6.06 16.66
CA SER A 120 -2.14 5.96 17.78
C SER A 120 -0.71 5.64 17.33
N LEU A 121 -0.58 4.70 16.39
CA LEU A 121 0.71 4.31 15.80
C LEU A 121 1.33 5.49 15.04
N ALA A 122 0.55 6.17 14.21
CA ALA A 122 1.02 7.34 13.45
C ALA A 122 1.42 8.50 14.37
N CYS A 123 0.65 8.76 15.43
CA CYS A 123 0.99 9.76 16.44
C CYS A 123 2.31 9.43 17.15
N GLY A 124 2.52 8.18 17.52
CA GLY A 124 3.77 7.72 18.12
C GLY A 124 4.96 7.90 17.19
N MET A 125 4.81 7.54 15.91
CA MET A 125 5.84 7.77 14.89
C MET A 125 6.16 9.24 14.67
N ALA A 126 5.14 10.09 14.59
CA ALA A 126 5.31 11.54 14.44
C ALA A 126 6.04 12.14 15.64
N LYS A 127 5.67 11.74 16.85
CA LYS A 127 6.34 12.17 18.08
C LYS A 127 7.81 11.71 18.11
N GLY A 128 8.08 10.47 17.77
CA GLY A 128 9.45 9.94 17.69
C GLY A 128 10.29 10.68 16.65
N ARG A 129 9.73 10.95 15.46
CA ARG A 129 10.36 11.80 14.45
C ARG A 129 10.75 13.16 15.01
N ASP A 130 9.83 13.85 15.67
CA ASP A 130 10.07 15.19 16.20
C ASP A 130 11.16 15.19 17.29
N LEU A 131 11.13 14.21 18.19
CA LEU A 131 12.13 14.07 19.24
C LEU A 131 13.53 13.76 18.71
N ASN A 132 13.63 13.11 17.55
CA ASN A 132 14.90 12.81 16.91
C ASN A 132 15.35 13.87 15.89
N GLY A 133 14.62 14.98 15.76
CA GLY A 133 14.91 16.02 14.77
C GLY A 133 14.72 15.55 13.33
N GLY A 134 13.92 14.51 13.11
CA GLY A 134 13.65 13.93 11.80
C GLY A 134 12.66 14.77 10.98
N THR A 135 12.52 14.40 9.72
CA THR A 135 11.60 15.01 8.75
C THR A 135 10.74 13.94 8.07
N GLY A 136 9.80 14.38 7.26
CA GLY A 136 8.86 13.52 6.56
C GLY A 136 7.47 13.53 7.21
N ASN A 137 6.48 13.17 6.41
CA ASN A 137 5.09 13.10 6.85
C ASN A 137 4.82 11.73 7.48
N VAL A 138 3.83 11.70 8.38
CA VAL A 138 3.27 10.44 8.89
C VAL A 138 1.77 10.47 8.59
N ILE A 139 1.33 9.49 7.80
CA ILE A 139 -0.03 9.41 7.27
C ILE A 139 -0.72 8.18 7.86
N ALA A 140 -1.87 8.35 8.49
CA ALA A 140 -2.76 7.26 8.86
C ALA A 140 -3.87 7.11 7.82
N VAL A 141 -4.02 5.91 7.28
CA VAL A 141 -5.11 5.53 6.38
C VAL A 141 -6.10 4.71 7.20
N ILE A 142 -7.29 5.26 7.42
CA ILE A 142 -8.29 4.68 8.32
C ILE A 142 -9.69 4.82 7.71
N GLY A 143 -10.51 3.76 7.84
CA GLY A 143 -11.92 3.83 7.51
C GLY A 143 -12.68 4.61 8.60
N ASP A 144 -13.71 5.35 8.20
CA ASP A 144 -14.55 6.14 9.11
C ASP A 144 -15.20 5.30 10.24
N GLY A 145 -15.54 4.07 9.94
CA GLY A 145 -16.11 3.13 10.92
C GLY A 145 -15.10 2.62 11.98
N SER A 146 -13.82 2.93 11.81
CA SER A 146 -12.74 2.51 12.73
C SER A 146 -12.21 3.65 13.59
N LEU A 147 -12.74 4.85 13.42
CA LEU A 147 -12.40 6.03 14.24
C LEU A 147 -12.98 5.95 15.66
#